data_8205f8469f66ad8c73c4efd0dac37272
#
_entry.id   8205f8469f66ad8c73c4efd0dac37272
#
_cell.length_a   1.000
_cell.length_b   1.000
_cell.length_c   1.000
_cell.angle_alpha   90.00
_cell.angle_beta   90.00
_cell.angle_gamma   90.00
#
_symmetry.space_group_name_H-M   'P 1'
#
loop_
_entity.id
_entity.type
_entity.pdbx_description
1 polymer ?
#
loop_
_entity_poly.entity_id
_entity_poly.type
_entity_poly.pdbx_seq_one_letter_code
_entity_poly.pdbx_strand_id
1 'polypeptide(L)'
;MTKVLQSRCEQVFAIPKTPDTNHIKGDLFMGLWTLTHLYQLLPTVLVFAVLSVVAAKTLGRLEKKYRYIPLQVIAVLLLVLEVMKQINNAKDGSYDLYALPFHYCSLFLYFLPFHAFYHGKYSHITDTVSLACLASMTLDMIIMPAVIYSDGNIKNYFESFGNFHTVTFHNLIILYFLLTLALRLYDFRTRHDMKVISIALAIYVAIAATMSYTLKVNFHNLYKCNVGFIENIRLAVVEKIGVFGSVLYVAIMFVLTILFAFAAYFLTRLAVKPFHKLQKAN
;
A
#
# COMPACT_ATOMS: atom_id res chain seq x y z
N MET A 1 34.00 -13.92 28.74
CA MET A 1 33.37 -12.94 27.87
C MET A 1 32.80 -13.52 26.56
N THR A 2 33.25 -14.68 26.10
CA THR A 2 32.87 -15.34 24.83
C THR A 2 31.52 -16.09 24.86
N LYS A 3 31.10 -16.69 25.98
CA LYS A 3 29.86 -17.47 26.09
C LYS A 3 28.56 -16.60 26.10
N VAL A 4 28.67 -15.37 26.59
CA VAL A 4 27.49 -14.43 26.64
C VAL A 4 27.22 -13.82 25.26
N LEU A 5 28.24 -13.63 24.44
CA LEU A 5 28.06 -13.15 23.05
C LEU A 5 27.51 -14.25 22.15
N GLN A 6 27.88 -15.51 22.38
CA GLN A 6 27.39 -16.64 21.60
C GLN A 6 25.91 -16.95 21.89
N SER A 7 25.47 -16.85 23.15
CA SER A 7 24.05 -17.02 23.51
C SER A 7 23.13 -15.89 22.99
N ARG A 8 23.64 -14.68 22.87
CA ARG A 8 22.89 -13.57 22.23
C ARG A 8 22.78 -13.73 20.71
N CYS A 9 23.80 -14.27 20.04
CA CYS A 9 23.71 -14.59 18.62
C CYS A 9 22.66 -15.70 18.34
N GLU A 10 22.59 -16.72 19.17
CA GLU A 10 21.65 -17.84 19.00
C GLU A 10 20.19 -17.40 19.25
N GLN A 11 19.93 -16.43 20.14
CA GLN A 11 18.59 -15.85 20.33
C GLN A 11 18.16 -14.91 19.18
N VAL A 12 19.09 -14.28 18.47
CA VAL A 12 18.81 -13.43 17.31
C VAL A 12 18.52 -14.26 16.06
N PHE A 13 18.96 -15.51 16.00
CA PHE A 13 18.74 -16.44 14.89
C PHE A 13 17.76 -17.58 15.20
N ALA A 14 16.98 -17.48 16.29
CA ALA A 14 15.89 -18.41 16.51
C ALA A 14 14.89 -18.30 15.34
N ILE A 15 14.99 -19.26 14.41
CA ILE A 15 14.02 -19.47 13.34
C ILE A 15 12.65 -19.63 14.02
N PRO A 16 11.66 -18.78 13.72
CA PRO A 16 10.31 -19.00 14.23
C PRO A 16 9.89 -20.41 13.81
N LYS A 17 9.46 -21.23 14.78
CA LYS A 17 8.89 -22.55 14.49
C LYS A 17 7.82 -22.36 13.42
N THR A 18 7.90 -23.20 12.37
CA THR A 18 6.91 -23.23 11.28
C THR A 18 5.50 -23.11 11.84
N PRO A 19 4.64 -22.24 11.29
CA PRO A 19 3.25 -22.15 11.71
C PRO A 19 2.61 -23.54 11.57
N ASP A 20 1.86 -23.93 12.58
CA ASP A 20 1.13 -25.19 12.63
C ASP A 20 0.24 -25.35 11.40
N THR A 21 0.55 -26.32 10.54
CA THR A 21 -0.13 -26.52 9.24
C THR A 21 -1.56 -27.03 9.37
N ASN A 22 -2.08 -27.17 10.58
CA ASN A 22 -3.41 -27.73 10.86
C ASN A 22 -4.58 -26.72 10.78
N HIS A 23 -4.32 -25.43 10.50
CA HIS A 23 -5.38 -24.41 10.38
C HIS A 23 -5.74 -24.01 8.95
N ILE A 24 -5.24 -24.71 7.91
CA ILE A 24 -5.53 -24.40 6.50
C ILE A 24 -6.81 -25.14 6.03
N LYS A 25 -7.93 -24.93 6.72
CA LYS A 25 -9.26 -25.30 6.19
C LYS A 25 -10.11 -24.05 6.07
N GLY A 26 -10.04 -23.42 4.91
CA GLY A 26 -10.92 -22.29 4.58
C GLY A 26 -10.30 -21.19 3.74
N ASP A 27 -9.04 -21.30 3.36
CA ASP A 27 -8.37 -20.24 2.60
C ASP A 27 -8.71 -20.32 1.12
N LEU A 28 -9.42 -19.32 0.62
CA LEU A 28 -9.59 -19.12 -0.81
C LEU A 28 -8.24 -18.69 -1.43
N PHE A 29 -7.89 -19.22 -2.62
CA PHE A 29 -6.70 -18.83 -3.36
C PHE A 29 -5.39 -18.87 -2.56
N MET A 30 -5.02 -20.05 -2.04
CA MET A 30 -3.72 -20.27 -1.36
C MET A 30 -3.42 -19.28 -0.20
N GLY A 31 -4.44 -18.86 0.57
CA GLY A 31 -4.29 -17.97 1.71
C GLY A 31 -4.24 -16.48 1.35
N LEU A 32 -4.44 -16.13 0.08
CA LEU A 32 -4.50 -14.71 -0.35
C LEU A 32 -5.86 -14.07 -0.02
N TRP A 33 -6.92 -14.89 0.09
CA TRP A 33 -8.26 -14.51 0.46
C TRP A 33 -8.79 -15.40 1.58
N THR A 34 -9.61 -14.81 2.45
CA THR A 34 -10.44 -15.56 3.40
C THR A 34 -11.90 -15.16 3.24
N LEU A 35 -12.83 -15.94 3.79
CA LEU A 35 -14.26 -15.58 3.80
C LEU A 35 -14.49 -14.25 4.52
N THR A 36 -13.72 -13.95 5.57
CA THR A 36 -13.81 -12.69 6.31
C THR A 36 -13.52 -11.49 5.40
N HIS A 37 -12.46 -11.59 4.57
CA HIS A 37 -12.15 -10.53 3.58
C HIS A 37 -13.28 -10.38 2.57
N LEU A 38 -13.84 -11.49 2.07
CA LEU A 38 -14.94 -11.43 1.12
C LEU A 38 -16.16 -10.70 1.69
N TYR A 39 -16.57 -11.05 2.92
CA TYR A 39 -17.71 -10.43 3.59
C TYR A 39 -17.49 -8.97 3.97
N GLN A 40 -16.24 -8.55 4.18
CA GLN A 40 -15.92 -7.16 4.50
C GLN A 40 -15.67 -6.33 3.23
N LEU A 41 -14.81 -6.80 2.34
CA LEU A 41 -14.32 -6.00 1.21
C LEU A 41 -15.39 -5.83 0.13
N LEU A 42 -16.15 -6.88 -0.20
CA LEU A 42 -17.16 -6.82 -1.27
C LEU A 42 -18.27 -5.79 -1.00
N PRO A 43 -18.94 -5.77 0.17
CA PRO A 43 -19.90 -4.72 0.49
C PRO A 43 -19.26 -3.33 0.54
N THR A 44 -18.04 -3.22 1.08
CA THR A 44 -17.32 -1.94 1.17
C THR A 44 -17.05 -1.36 -0.20
N VAL A 45 -16.52 -2.16 -1.12
CA VAL A 45 -16.27 -1.72 -2.51
C VAL A 45 -17.56 -1.35 -3.23
N LEU A 46 -18.65 -2.11 -3.01
CA LEU A 46 -19.95 -1.80 -3.58
C LEU A 46 -20.47 -0.44 -3.09
N VAL A 47 -20.43 -0.18 -1.77
CA VAL A 47 -20.82 1.13 -1.20
C VAL A 47 -19.95 2.25 -1.77
N PHE A 48 -18.64 2.04 -1.86
CA PHE A 48 -17.72 3.04 -2.41
C PHE A 48 -17.94 3.30 -3.90
N ALA A 49 -18.30 2.27 -4.67
CA ALA A 49 -18.69 2.43 -6.07
C ALA A 49 -19.96 3.28 -6.19
N VAL A 50 -20.97 3.00 -5.37
CA VAL A 50 -22.22 3.81 -5.34
C VAL A 50 -21.90 5.25 -4.93
N LEU A 51 -21.14 5.49 -3.87
CA LEU A 51 -20.74 6.84 -3.45
C LEU A 51 -19.98 7.57 -4.55
N SER A 52 -19.11 6.88 -5.28
CA SER A 52 -18.34 7.46 -6.38
C SER A 52 -19.24 7.82 -7.57
N VAL A 53 -20.25 7.01 -7.88
CA VAL A 53 -21.25 7.34 -8.91
C VAL A 53 -22.10 8.53 -8.49
N VAL A 54 -22.53 8.60 -7.23
CA VAL A 54 -23.27 9.76 -6.69
C VAL A 54 -22.40 11.02 -6.78
N ALA A 55 -21.15 10.95 -6.34
CA ALA A 55 -20.20 12.06 -6.44
C ALA A 55 -19.99 12.50 -7.90
N ALA A 56 -19.85 11.56 -8.83
CA ALA A 56 -19.72 11.88 -10.26
C ALA A 56 -20.97 12.61 -10.81
N LYS A 57 -22.17 12.22 -10.40
CA LYS A 57 -23.43 12.86 -10.84
C LYS A 57 -23.63 14.24 -10.21
N THR A 58 -23.27 14.42 -8.95
CA THR A 58 -23.49 15.66 -8.20
C THR A 58 -22.35 16.67 -8.40
N LEU A 59 -21.11 16.26 -8.17
CA LEU A 59 -19.93 17.12 -8.21
C LEU A 59 -19.28 17.15 -9.60
N GLY A 60 -19.46 16.13 -10.44
CA GLY A 60 -18.80 16.02 -11.74
C GLY A 60 -19.13 17.15 -12.73
N ARG A 61 -20.24 17.88 -12.51
CA ARG A 61 -20.66 19.05 -13.30
C ARG A 61 -20.12 20.38 -12.77
N LEU A 62 -19.55 20.37 -11.55
CA LEU A 62 -19.00 21.56 -10.92
C LEU A 62 -17.61 21.88 -11.45
N GLU A 63 -17.11 23.08 -11.16
CA GLU A 63 -15.72 23.44 -11.42
C GLU A 63 -14.75 22.45 -10.78
N LYS A 64 -13.60 22.25 -11.42
CA LYS A 64 -12.60 21.26 -10.99
C LYS A 64 -12.22 21.40 -9.50
N LYS A 65 -12.12 22.62 -8.98
CA LYS A 65 -11.80 22.90 -7.57
C LYS A 65 -12.77 22.24 -6.58
N TYR A 66 -14.07 22.21 -6.89
CA TYR A 66 -15.08 21.59 -6.02
C TYR A 66 -15.08 20.05 -6.09
N ARG A 67 -14.59 19.49 -7.21
CA ARG A 67 -14.45 18.02 -7.35
C ARG A 67 -13.36 17.46 -6.43
N TYR A 68 -12.38 18.28 -5.99
CA TYR A 68 -11.34 17.85 -5.06
C TYR A 68 -11.82 17.78 -3.60
N ILE A 69 -12.94 18.38 -3.22
CA ILE A 69 -13.41 18.43 -1.83
C ILE A 69 -13.49 17.04 -1.16
N PRO A 70 -14.10 16.00 -1.76
CA PRO A 70 -14.12 14.68 -1.14
C PRO A 70 -12.72 14.09 -0.92
N LEU A 71 -11.79 14.32 -1.85
CA LEU A 71 -10.41 13.87 -1.74
C LEU A 71 -9.66 14.62 -0.64
N GLN A 72 -9.91 15.92 -0.49
CA GLN A 72 -9.34 16.74 0.59
C GLN A 72 -9.77 16.22 1.95
N VAL A 73 -11.07 15.88 2.11
CA VAL A 73 -11.59 15.31 3.34
C VAL A 73 -10.90 13.97 3.65
N ILE A 74 -10.80 13.07 2.67
CA ILE A 74 -10.16 11.76 2.88
C ILE A 74 -8.65 11.93 3.18
N ALA A 75 -7.96 12.82 2.48
CA ALA A 75 -6.54 13.07 2.75
C ALA A 75 -6.30 13.56 4.18
N VAL A 76 -7.14 14.47 4.69
CA VAL A 76 -7.07 14.91 6.09
C VAL A 76 -7.39 13.77 7.05
N LEU A 77 -8.41 12.95 6.78
CA LEU A 77 -8.74 11.79 7.61
C LEU A 77 -7.58 10.78 7.68
N LEU A 78 -6.91 10.51 6.56
CA LEU A 78 -5.73 9.63 6.55
C LEU A 78 -4.57 10.19 7.38
N LEU A 79 -4.31 11.50 7.32
CA LEU A 79 -3.30 12.17 8.16
C LEU A 79 -3.67 12.08 9.65
N VAL A 80 -4.94 12.33 9.99
CA VAL A 80 -5.42 12.23 11.38
C VAL A 80 -5.28 10.80 11.89
N LEU A 81 -5.68 9.79 11.12
CA LEU A 81 -5.52 8.40 11.47
C LEU A 81 -4.06 8.03 11.72
N GLU A 82 -3.15 8.51 10.88
CA GLU A 82 -1.71 8.26 11.07
C GLU A 82 -1.18 8.92 12.34
N VAL A 83 -1.51 10.19 12.59
CA VAL A 83 -1.10 10.89 13.84
C VAL A 83 -1.63 10.12 15.06
N MET A 84 -2.88 9.70 15.05
CA MET A 84 -3.46 8.90 16.13
C MET A 84 -2.73 7.56 16.31
N LYS A 85 -2.34 6.89 15.20
CA LYS A 85 -1.54 5.65 15.26
C LYS A 85 -0.18 5.91 15.92
N GLN A 86 0.51 6.98 15.55
CA GLN A 86 1.81 7.32 16.13
C GLN A 86 1.68 7.65 17.63
N ILE A 87 0.67 8.43 18.02
CA ILE A 87 0.39 8.73 19.43
C ILE A 87 0.07 7.44 20.20
N ASN A 88 -0.78 6.58 19.65
CA ASN A 88 -1.15 5.32 20.31
C ASN A 88 0.07 4.39 20.47
N ASN A 89 0.95 4.33 19.46
CA ASN A 89 2.17 3.54 19.51
C ASN A 89 3.21 4.07 20.53
N ALA A 90 3.19 5.37 20.82
CA ALA A 90 4.11 6.00 21.76
C ALA A 90 3.64 5.94 23.25
N LYS A 91 2.37 5.57 23.51
CA LYS A 91 1.79 5.65 24.87
C LYS A 91 2.44 4.73 25.90
N ASP A 92 2.89 3.55 25.48
CA ASP A 92 3.34 2.49 26.40
C ASP A 92 4.85 2.56 26.68
N GLY A 93 5.53 3.65 26.28
CA GLY A 93 6.96 3.85 26.50
C GLY A 93 7.89 2.96 25.67
N SER A 94 7.36 2.03 24.91
CA SER A 94 8.07 1.18 23.94
C SER A 94 7.52 1.44 22.54
N TYR A 95 8.22 2.28 21.76
CA TYR A 95 7.80 2.58 20.40
C TYR A 95 8.17 1.43 19.45
N ASP A 96 7.16 0.84 18.79
CA ASP A 96 7.40 -0.14 17.74
C ASP A 96 7.85 0.56 16.45
N LEU A 97 9.11 0.35 16.07
CA LEU A 97 9.70 0.93 14.86
C LEU A 97 8.99 0.48 13.58
N TYR A 98 8.27 -0.65 13.60
CA TYR A 98 7.46 -1.11 12.47
C TYR A 98 6.33 -0.13 12.13
N ALA A 99 5.85 0.65 13.10
CA ALA A 99 4.82 1.65 12.88
C ALA A 99 5.29 2.91 12.13
N LEU A 100 6.61 3.07 11.92
CA LEU A 100 7.15 4.19 11.14
C LEU A 100 6.62 4.20 9.70
N PRO A 101 6.37 5.38 9.11
CA PRO A 101 5.69 5.50 7.83
C PRO A 101 6.62 5.29 6.62
N PHE A 102 7.33 4.16 6.58
CA PHE A 102 8.18 3.73 5.46
C PHE A 102 7.62 2.55 4.66
N HIS A 103 6.42 2.05 5.02
CA HIS A 103 5.71 1.05 4.23
C HIS A 103 5.16 1.65 2.93
N TYR A 104 4.89 0.80 1.95
CA TYR A 104 4.30 1.25 0.68
C TYR A 104 2.97 2.00 0.87
N CYS A 105 2.12 1.53 1.75
CA CYS A 105 0.87 2.20 2.11
C CYS A 105 1.10 3.60 2.74
N SER A 106 2.24 3.84 3.35
CA SER A 106 2.57 5.15 3.94
C SER A 106 2.88 6.22 2.89
N LEU A 107 3.15 5.85 1.63
CA LEU A 107 3.33 6.82 0.54
C LEU A 107 2.11 7.74 0.38
N PHE A 108 0.92 7.24 0.72
CA PHE A 108 -0.32 8.02 0.66
C PHE A 108 -0.32 9.24 1.59
N LEU A 109 0.38 9.16 2.72
CA LEU A 109 0.53 10.28 3.66
C LEU A 109 1.33 11.43 3.06
N TYR A 110 2.25 11.12 2.15
CA TYR A 110 3.10 12.12 1.50
C TYR A 110 2.46 12.67 0.21
N PHE A 111 1.86 11.82 -0.62
CA PHE A 111 1.41 12.23 -1.95
C PHE A 111 -0.06 12.64 -2.02
N LEU A 112 -0.98 12.03 -1.25
CA LEU A 112 -2.40 12.37 -1.34
C LEU A 112 -2.73 13.79 -0.88
N PRO A 113 -2.11 14.37 0.17
CA PRO A 113 -2.31 15.78 0.49
C PRO A 113 -1.89 16.70 -0.67
N PHE A 114 -0.74 16.41 -1.31
CA PHE A 114 -0.34 17.21 -2.49
C PHE A 114 -1.30 17.03 -3.66
N HIS A 115 -1.76 15.81 -3.96
CA HIS A 115 -2.78 15.59 -5.00
C HIS A 115 -4.09 16.31 -4.70
N ALA A 116 -4.53 16.34 -3.43
CA ALA A 116 -5.80 16.94 -3.03
C ALA A 116 -5.77 18.47 -2.98
N PHE A 117 -4.63 19.08 -2.59
CA PHE A 117 -4.56 20.51 -2.28
C PHE A 117 -3.66 21.32 -3.21
N TYR A 118 -2.67 20.70 -3.87
CA TYR A 118 -1.73 21.40 -4.72
C TYR A 118 -2.10 21.29 -6.20
N HIS A 119 -2.42 22.41 -6.82
CA HIS A 119 -2.81 22.51 -8.24
C HIS A 119 -1.89 23.40 -9.05
N GLY A 120 -0.62 23.52 -8.63
CA GLY A 120 0.40 24.34 -9.28
C GLY A 120 1.10 23.63 -10.45
N LYS A 121 2.19 24.23 -10.92
CA LYS A 121 2.98 23.80 -12.10
C LYS A 121 3.38 22.32 -12.08
N TYR A 122 3.64 21.75 -10.91
CA TYR A 122 4.14 20.38 -10.73
C TYR A 122 3.04 19.40 -10.28
N SER A 123 1.77 19.80 -10.26
CA SER A 123 0.65 18.96 -9.82
C SER A 123 0.60 17.63 -10.57
N HIS A 124 0.93 17.63 -11.87
CA HIS A 124 0.92 16.39 -12.65
C HIS A 124 1.89 15.32 -12.12
N ILE A 125 3.01 15.72 -11.50
CA ILE A 125 3.96 14.77 -10.88
C ILE A 125 3.29 14.09 -9.68
N THR A 126 2.72 14.88 -8.77
CA THR A 126 2.03 14.34 -7.58
C THR A 126 0.79 13.53 -7.96
N ASP A 127 0.03 13.99 -8.95
CA ASP A 127 -1.13 13.28 -9.48
C ASP A 127 -0.73 11.91 -10.04
N THR A 128 0.37 11.85 -10.81
CA THR A 128 0.86 10.61 -11.43
C THR A 128 1.31 9.60 -10.36
N VAL A 129 2.12 10.04 -9.38
CA VAL A 129 2.58 9.16 -8.30
C VAL A 129 1.38 8.68 -7.47
N SER A 130 0.47 9.59 -7.10
CA SER A 130 -0.73 9.25 -6.35
C SER A 130 -1.58 8.22 -7.08
N LEU A 131 -1.86 8.43 -8.38
CA LEU A 131 -2.65 7.48 -9.16
C LEU A 131 -1.98 6.10 -9.23
N ALA A 132 -0.67 6.04 -9.51
CA ALA A 132 0.05 4.78 -9.62
C ALA A 132 0.04 4.00 -8.30
N CYS A 133 0.30 4.68 -7.18
CA CYS A 133 0.26 4.06 -5.85
C CYS A 133 -1.17 3.62 -5.46
N LEU A 134 -2.18 4.46 -5.73
CA LEU A 134 -3.60 4.14 -5.48
C LEU A 134 -4.05 2.93 -6.30
N ALA A 135 -3.71 2.89 -7.59
CA ALA A 135 -4.03 1.78 -8.47
C ALA A 135 -3.35 0.49 -8.01
N SER A 136 -2.06 0.54 -7.64
CA SER A 136 -1.31 -0.61 -7.14
C SER A 136 -1.92 -1.13 -5.84
N MET A 137 -2.16 -0.27 -4.85
CA MET A 137 -2.73 -0.68 -3.57
C MET A 137 -4.14 -1.24 -3.74
N THR A 138 -4.97 -0.64 -4.59
CA THR A 138 -6.31 -1.17 -4.88
C THR A 138 -6.23 -2.55 -5.56
N LEU A 139 -5.27 -2.74 -6.46
CA LEU A 139 -5.03 -4.03 -7.10
C LEU A 139 -4.54 -5.08 -6.08
N ASP A 140 -3.62 -4.72 -5.17
CA ASP A 140 -3.18 -5.57 -4.07
C ASP A 140 -4.36 -5.99 -3.18
N MET A 141 -5.23 -5.06 -2.81
CA MET A 141 -6.43 -5.33 -2.04
C MET A 141 -7.41 -6.27 -2.75
N ILE A 142 -7.45 -6.24 -4.09
CA ILE A 142 -8.31 -7.12 -4.88
C ILE A 142 -7.66 -8.50 -5.05
N ILE A 143 -6.34 -8.58 -5.25
CA ILE A 143 -5.67 -9.85 -5.55
C ILE A 143 -5.32 -10.61 -4.26
N MET A 144 -4.81 -9.91 -3.22
CA MET A 144 -4.25 -10.52 -2.02
C MET A 144 -4.53 -9.70 -0.74
N PRO A 145 -5.80 -9.49 -0.37
CA PRO A 145 -6.17 -8.67 0.78
C PRO A 145 -5.54 -9.17 2.08
N ALA A 146 -5.36 -10.48 2.25
CA ALA A 146 -4.75 -11.07 3.43
C ALA A 146 -3.28 -10.66 3.67
N VAL A 147 -2.58 -10.17 2.63
CA VAL A 147 -1.23 -9.60 2.76
C VAL A 147 -1.27 -8.18 3.31
N ILE A 148 -2.37 -7.46 3.09
CA ILE A 148 -2.54 -6.07 3.51
C ILE A 148 -3.02 -5.98 4.95
N TYR A 149 -4.05 -6.75 5.32
CA TYR A 149 -4.51 -6.91 6.70
C TYR A 149 -5.09 -8.30 6.92
N SER A 150 -4.90 -8.82 8.14
CA SER A 150 -5.30 -10.17 8.51
C SER A 150 -6.79 -10.28 8.84
N ASP A 151 -7.30 -11.52 8.86
CA ASP A 151 -8.60 -11.86 9.41
C ASP A 151 -8.81 -11.29 10.83
N GLY A 152 -7.76 -11.34 11.66
CA GLY A 152 -7.79 -10.80 13.01
C GLY A 152 -8.07 -9.30 13.04
N ASN A 153 -7.49 -8.54 12.10
CA ASN A 153 -7.76 -7.11 12.01
C ASN A 153 -9.24 -6.81 11.72
N ILE A 154 -9.89 -7.64 10.90
CA ILE A 154 -11.31 -7.47 10.57
C ILE A 154 -12.20 -7.91 11.73
N LYS A 155 -11.96 -9.12 12.26
CA LYS A 155 -12.78 -9.68 13.34
C LYS A 155 -12.73 -8.83 14.60
N ASN A 156 -11.55 -8.30 14.92
CA ASN A 156 -11.29 -7.50 16.12
C ASN A 156 -11.23 -6.00 15.82
N TYR A 157 -11.96 -5.55 14.80
CA TYR A 157 -11.94 -4.18 14.29
C TYR A 157 -12.12 -3.11 15.37
N PHE A 158 -13.02 -3.34 16.32
CA PHE A 158 -13.31 -2.42 17.43
C PHE A 158 -12.52 -2.71 18.72
N GLU A 159 -11.72 -3.78 18.77
CA GLU A 159 -11.01 -4.17 19.99
C GLU A 159 -9.72 -3.36 20.20
N SER A 160 -9.09 -2.89 19.12
CA SER A 160 -7.89 -2.08 19.22
C SER A 160 -7.85 -0.99 18.16
N PHE A 161 -7.22 0.14 18.52
CA PHE A 161 -7.00 1.22 17.55
C PHE A 161 -6.17 0.76 16.35
N GLY A 162 -5.20 -0.16 16.55
CA GLY A 162 -4.38 -0.70 15.46
C GLY A 162 -5.20 -1.44 14.40
N ASN A 163 -6.15 -2.28 14.81
CA ASN A 163 -7.07 -2.99 13.93
C ASN A 163 -7.98 -2.00 13.17
N PHE A 164 -8.60 -1.09 13.91
CA PHE A 164 -9.43 -0.02 13.35
C PHE A 164 -8.66 0.80 12.31
N HIS A 165 -7.46 1.29 12.66
CA HIS A 165 -6.60 2.06 11.78
C HIS A 165 -6.29 1.29 10.50
N THR A 166 -5.79 0.05 10.65
CA THR A 166 -5.32 -0.73 9.49
C THR A 166 -6.43 -0.95 8.47
N VAL A 167 -7.59 -1.43 8.90
CA VAL A 167 -8.71 -1.69 7.99
C VAL A 167 -9.28 -0.39 7.41
N THR A 168 -9.51 0.62 8.25
CA THR A 168 -10.09 1.91 7.81
C THR A 168 -9.17 2.63 6.85
N PHE A 169 -7.88 2.71 7.15
CA PHE A 169 -6.89 3.38 6.32
C PHE A 169 -6.85 2.81 4.90
N HIS A 170 -6.76 1.50 4.75
CA HIS A 170 -6.70 0.86 3.44
C HIS A 170 -8.03 0.96 2.68
N ASN A 171 -9.16 0.87 3.37
CA ASN A 171 -10.46 1.08 2.72
C ASN A 171 -10.65 2.53 2.23
N LEU A 172 -10.18 3.53 2.97
CA LEU A 172 -10.22 4.93 2.53
C LEU A 172 -9.35 5.17 1.28
N ILE A 173 -8.25 4.43 1.12
CA ILE A 173 -7.42 4.46 -0.10
C ILE A 173 -8.23 4.00 -1.32
N ILE A 174 -9.00 2.91 -1.20
CA ILE A 174 -9.89 2.43 -2.28
C ILE A 174 -10.93 3.51 -2.63
N LEU A 175 -11.58 4.10 -1.63
CA LEU A 175 -12.55 5.17 -1.86
C LEU A 175 -11.92 6.37 -2.56
N TYR A 176 -10.72 6.79 -2.12
CA TYR A 176 -9.98 7.88 -2.74
C TYR A 176 -9.68 7.59 -4.21
N PHE A 177 -9.23 6.37 -4.51
CA PHE A 177 -8.97 5.93 -5.89
C PHE A 177 -10.22 5.99 -6.77
N LEU A 178 -11.32 5.39 -6.31
CA LEU A 178 -12.58 5.38 -7.04
C LEU A 178 -13.11 6.79 -7.31
N LEU A 179 -13.03 7.69 -6.31
CA LEU A 179 -13.41 9.10 -6.47
C LEU A 179 -12.50 9.84 -7.44
N THR A 180 -11.19 9.59 -7.42
CA THR A 180 -10.25 10.19 -8.39
C THR A 180 -10.65 9.87 -9.83
N LEU A 181 -11.03 8.62 -10.09
CA LEU A 181 -11.46 8.17 -11.41
C LEU A 181 -12.86 8.71 -11.77
N ALA A 182 -13.83 8.61 -10.84
CA ALA A 182 -15.21 9.01 -11.06
C ALA A 182 -15.35 10.53 -11.30
N LEU A 183 -14.56 11.34 -10.59
CA LEU A 183 -14.53 12.80 -10.72
C LEU A 183 -13.57 13.30 -11.82
N ARG A 184 -12.88 12.38 -12.53
CA ARG A 184 -11.98 12.70 -13.64
C ARG A 184 -10.89 13.70 -13.27
N LEU A 185 -10.20 13.41 -12.21
CA LEU A 185 -9.18 14.29 -11.68
C LEU A 185 -7.78 13.95 -12.20
N TYR A 186 -7.67 13.00 -13.14
CA TYR A 186 -6.40 12.58 -13.73
C TYR A 186 -6.44 12.48 -15.26
N ASP A 187 -5.38 12.98 -15.91
CA ASP A 187 -5.14 12.90 -17.34
C ASP A 187 -3.92 12.01 -17.64
N PHE A 188 -4.13 10.91 -18.38
CA PHE A 188 -3.08 9.93 -18.68
C PHE A 188 -2.09 10.44 -19.74
N ARG A 189 -0.80 10.59 -19.38
CA ARG A 189 0.33 11.00 -20.23
C ARG A 189 1.40 9.93 -20.27
N THR A 190 1.12 8.78 -20.87
CA THR A 190 1.83 7.52 -20.72
C THR A 190 3.35 7.61 -20.60
N ARG A 191 4.05 8.23 -21.55
CA ARG A 191 5.53 8.30 -21.52
C ARG A 191 6.04 9.11 -20.33
N HIS A 192 5.40 10.22 -20.04
CA HIS A 192 5.76 11.09 -18.92
C HIS A 192 5.46 10.37 -17.59
N ASP A 193 4.28 9.76 -17.49
CA ASP A 193 3.82 9.07 -16.29
C ASP A 193 4.75 7.90 -15.93
N MET A 194 5.14 7.07 -16.91
CA MET A 194 6.06 5.97 -16.70
C MET A 194 7.40 6.44 -16.13
N LYS A 195 7.95 7.55 -16.66
CA LYS A 195 9.19 8.14 -16.15
C LYS A 195 9.03 8.64 -14.71
N VAL A 196 7.94 9.34 -14.42
CA VAL A 196 7.66 9.88 -13.08
C VAL A 196 7.49 8.75 -12.07
N ILE A 197 6.71 7.71 -12.39
CA ILE A 197 6.51 6.52 -11.55
C ILE A 197 7.86 5.85 -11.26
N SER A 198 8.68 5.60 -12.28
CA SER A 198 9.98 4.96 -12.10
C SER A 198 10.90 5.73 -11.16
N ILE A 199 10.99 7.06 -11.34
CA ILE A 199 11.84 7.91 -10.50
C ILE A 199 11.31 7.95 -9.06
N ALA A 200 10.01 8.14 -8.89
CA ALA A 200 9.41 8.22 -7.56
C ALA A 200 9.57 6.90 -6.78
N LEU A 201 9.34 5.76 -7.42
CA LEU A 201 9.52 4.45 -6.81
C LEU A 201 10.99 4.12 -6.55
N ALA A 202 11.93 4.57 -7.42
CA ALA A 202 13.37 4.43 -7.15
C ALA A 202 13.78 5.18 -5.89
N ILE A 203 13.34 6.42 -5.73
CA ILE A 203 13.60 7.22 -4.53
C ILE A 203 12.98 6.54 -3.30
N TYR A 204 11.73 6.11 -3.41
CA TYR A 204 11.03 5.43 -2.32
C TYR A 204 11.76 4.16 -1.88
N VAL A 205 12.08 3.25 -2.81
CA VAL A 205 12.74 1.98 -2.51
C VAL A 205 14.12 2.22 -1.90
N ALA A 206 14.87 3.22 -2.39
CA ALA A 206 16.16 3.58 -1.81
C ALA A 206 16.02 4.02 -0.33
N ILE A 207 15.03 4.88 -0.02
CA ILE A 207 14.75 5.33 1.35
C ILE A 207 14.29 4.14 2.21
N ALA A 208 13.29 3.39 1.76
CA ALA A 208 12.70 2.28 2.50
C ALA A 208 13.73 1.16 2.75
N ALA A 209 14.59 0.85 1.78
CA ALA A 209 15.68 -0.12 1.95
C ALA A 209 16.70 0.39 2.97
N THR A 210 17.16 1.63 2.85
CA THR A 210 18.08 2.22 3.82
C THR A 210 17.51 2.14 5.25
N MET A 211 16.25 2.55 5.44
CA MET A 211 15.59 2.47 6.73
C MET A 211 15.42 1.03 7.22
N SER A 212 15.07 0.10 6.31
CA SER A 212 14.91 -1.32 6.65
C SER A 212 16.20 -1.94 7.18
N TYR A 213 17.33 -1.69 6.52
CA TYR A 213 18.62 -2.26 6.94
C TYR A 213 19.22 -1.54 8.14
N THR A 214 19.02 -0.22 8.27
CA THR A 214 19.51 0.57 9.41
C THR A 214 18.76 0.21 10.70
N LEU A 215 17.44 0.14 10.64
CA LEU A 215 16.58 -0.12 11.80
C LEU A 215 16.31 -1.62 12.02
N LYS A 216 16.72 -2.50 11.08
CA LYS A 216 16.42 -3.94 11.07
C LYS A 216 14.91 -4.22 11.11
N VAL A 217 14.13 -3.39 10.42
CA VAL A 217 12.68 -3.45 10.31
C VAL A 217 12.29 -3.75 8.87
N ASN A 218 11.28 -4.59 8.67
CA ASN A 218 10.87 -5.00 7.33
C ASN A 218 9.88 -4.02 6.69
N PHE A 219 10.36 -2.91 6.14
CA PHE A 219 9.54 -2.02 5.34
C PHE A 219 9.44 -2.54 3.90
N HIS A 220 8.22 -2.61 3.35
CA HIS A 220 7.94 -3.03 1.97
C HIS A 220 8.60 -4.36 1.54
N ASN A 221 8.76 -5.30 2.47
CA ASN A 221 9.45 -6.57 2.24
C ASN A 221 10.89 -6.44 1.73
N LEU A 222 11.58 -5.32 2.00
CA LEU A 222 12.94 -5.07 1.50
C LEU A 222 14.02 -5.70 2.38
N TYR A 223 13.75 -5.94 3.68
CA TYR A 223 14.67 -6.60 4.60
C TYR A 223 14.52 -8.12 4.56
N LYS A 224 13.31 -8.63 4.52
CA LYS A 224 12.94 -10.04 4.38
C LYS A 224 11.66 -10.16 3.55
N CYS A 225 11.41 -11.32 2.94
CA CYS A 225 10.15 -11.60 2.27
C CYS A 225 9.16 -12.30 3.20
N ASN A 226 7.93 -11.82 3.24
CA ASN A 226 6.87 -12.49 4.01
C ASN A 226 6.34 -13.76 3.32
N VAL A 227 6.69 -13.98 2.05
CA VAL A 227 6.39 -15.22 1.31
C VAL A 227 7.51 -16.21 1.53
N GLY A 228 7.25 -17.29 2.31
CA GLY A 228 8.26 -18.22 2.78
C GLY A 228 9.15 -18.85 1.69
N PHE A 229 8.56 -19.20 0.53
CA PHE A 229 9.35 -19.73 -0.59
C PHE A 229 10.37 -18.71 -1.12
N ILE A 230 9.98 -17.45 -1.28
CA ILE A 230 10.86 -16.37 -1.76
C ILE A 230 11.92 -16.07 -0.69
N GLU A 231 11.55 -16.08 0.59
CA GLU A 231 12.48 -15.88 1.69
C GLU A 231 13.56 -16.95 1.72
N ASN A 232 13.23 -18.21 1.50
CA ASN A 232 14.21 -19.29 1.43
C ASN A 232 15.19 -19.09 0.27
N ILE A 233 14.73 -18.66 -0.89
CA ILE A 233 15.62 -18.31 -2.02
C ILE A 233 16.51 -17.13 -1.64
N ARG A 234 15.96 -16.07 -1.03
CA ARG A 234 16.74 -14.91 -0.57
C ARG A 234 17.84 -15.33 0.39
N LEU A 235 17.53 -16.14 1.40
CA LEU A 235 18.50 -16.62 2.38
C LEU A 235 19.60 -17.44 1.73
N ALA A 236 19.28 -18.37 0.82
CA ALA A 236 20.24 -19.18 0.10
C ALA A 236 21.19 -18.32 -0.77
N VAL A 237 20.69 -17.25 -1.38
CA VAL A 237 21.49 -16.31 -2.16
C VAL A 237 22.39 -15.47 -1.24
N VAL A 238 21.85 -14.96 -0.13
CA VAL A 238 22.62 -14.18 0.86
C VAL A 238 23.72 -15.04 1.50
N GLU A 239 23.47 -16.32 1.78
CA GLU A 239 24.47 -17.25 2.30
C GLU A 239 25.65 -17.42 1.32
N LYS A 240 25.38 -17.50 0.02
CA LYS A 240 26.41 -17.71 -1.02
C LYS A 240 27.23 -16.46 -1.34
N ILE A 241 26.61 -15.30 -1.43
CA ILE A 241 27.25 -14.06 -1.92
C ILE A 241 27.18 -12.88 -0.94
N GLY A 242 26.77 -13.13 0.32
CA GLY A 242 26.79 -12.16 1.41
C GLY A 242 25.97 -10.91 1.12
N VAL A 243 26.54 -9.74 1.37
CA VAL A 243 25.88 -8.43 1.20
C VAL A 243 25.37 -8.21 -0.23
N PHE A 244 26.10 -8.71 -1.24
CA PHE A 244 25.64 -8.62 -2.63
C PHE A 244 24.31 -9.34 -2.86
N GLY A 245 24.04 -10.43 -2.13
CA GLY A 245 22.74 -11.12 -2.17
C GLY A 245 21.61 -10.24 -1.66
N SER A 246 21.85 -9.47 -0.60
CA SER A 246 20.86 -8.49 -0.11
C SER A 246 20.62 -7.36 -1.11
N VAL A 247 21.68 -6.83 -1.72
CA VAL A 247 21.53 -5.77 -2.76
C VAL A 247 20.78 -6.31 -3.98
N LEU A 248 21.08 -7.53 -4.43
CA LEU A 248 20.39 -8.18 -5.54
C LEU A 248 18.89 -8.38 -5.21
N TYR A 249 18.59 -8.81 -3.99
CA TYR A 249 17.21 -8.96 -3.54
C TYR A 249 16.44 -7.63 -3.59
N VAL A 250 17.00 -6.54 -3.06
CA VAL A 250 16.40 -5.21 -3.12
C VAL A 250 16.20 -4.75 -4.57
N ALA A 251 17.17 -5.01 -5.45
CA ALA A 251 17.04 -4.68 -6.88
C ALA A 251 15.90 -5.46 -7.55
N ILE A 252 15.74 -6.75 -7.24
CA ILE A 252 14.63 -7.57 -7.75
C ILE A 252 13.30 -7.01 -7.22
N MET A 253 13.19 -6.73 -5.93
CA MET A 253 11.97 -6.15 -5.34
C MET A 253 11.62 -4.80 -5.96
N PHE A 254 12.61 -3.97 -6.25
CA PHE A 254 12.43 -2.71 -6.96
C PHE A 254 11.84 -2.91 -8.36
N VAL A 255 12.40 -3.82 -9.15
CA VAL A 255 11.89 -4.13 -10.50
C VAL A 255 10.46 -4.65 -10.43
N LEU A 256 10.17 -5.57 -9.50
CA LEU A 256 8.81 -6.11 -9.31
C LEU A 256 7.81 -5.01 -8.91
N THR A 257 8.21 -4.09 -8.02
CA THR A 257 7.37 -2.96 -7.60
C THR A 257 7.04 -2.06 -8.79
N ILE A 258 8.02 -1.72 -9.65
CA ILE A 258 7.79 -0.92 -10.86
C ILE A 258 6.87 -1.65 -11.84
N LEU A 259 7.14 -2.92 -12.13
CA LEU A 259 6.32 -3.70 -13.06
C LEU A 259 4.87 -3.80 -12.58
N PHE A 260 4.67 -3.99 -11.29
CA PHE A 260 3.34 -4.04 -10.68
C PHE A 260 2.63 -2.68 -10.77
N ALA A 261 3.33 -1.58 -10.45
CA ALA A 261 2.78 -0.23 -10.58
C ALA A 261 2.41 0.11 -12.05
N PHE A 262 3.21 -0.33 -13.01
CA PHE A 262 2.90 -0.18 -14.42
C PHE A 262 1.68 -1.00 -14.83
N ALA A 263 1.60 -2.26 -14.40
CA ALA A 263 0.44 -3.11 -14.67
C ALA A 263 -0.84 -2.46 -14.10
N ALA A 264 -0.82 -2.02 -12.85
CA ALA A 264 -1.95 -1.34 -12.22
C ALA A 264 -2.34 -0.03 -12.94
N TYR A 265 -1.36 0.78 -13.34
CA TYR A 265 -1.57 2.00 -14.13
C TYR A 265 -2.25 1.69 -15.47
N PHE A 266 -1.74 0.71 -16.23
CA PHE A 266 -2.30 0.36 -17.53
C PHE A 266 -3.70 -0.28 -17.42
N LEU A 267 -3.92 -1.14 -16.42
CA LEU A 267 -5.25 -1.70 -16.14
C LEU A 267 -6.25 -0.59 -15.82
N THR A 268 -5.87 0.39 -14.99
CA THR A 268 -6.69 1.55 -14.69
C THR A 268 -7.01 2.35 -15.94
N ARG A 269 -6.00 2.65 -16.77
CA ARG A 269 -6.19 3.37 -18.03
C ARG A 269 -7.14 2.65 -18.98
N LEU A 270 -7.02 1.31 -19.09
CA LEU A 270 -7.92 0.50 -19.90
C LEU A 270 -9.35 0.51 -19.37
N ALA A 271 -9.51 0.38 -18.05
CA ALA A 271 -10.83 0.40 -17.40
C ALA A 271 -11.57 1.73 -17.59
N VAL A 272 -10.84 2.85 -17.58
CA VAL A 272 -11.44 4.20 -17.72
C VAL A 272 -11.72 4.57 -19.18
N LYS A 273 -11.02 3.98 -20.15
CA LYS A 273 -11.12 4.31 -21.59
C LYS A 273 -12.56 4.27 -22.18
N PRO A 274 -13.44 3.29 -21.87
CA PRO A 274 -14.80 3.26 -22.36
C PRO A 274 -15.62 4.47 -21.89
N PHE A 275 -15.46 4.87 -20.63
CA PHE A 275 -16.18 5.99 -20.03
C PHE A 275 -15.84 7.34 -20.66
N HIS A 276 -14.60 7.51 -21.15
CA HIS A 276 -14.18 8.71 -21.89
C HIS A 276 -14.74 8.77 -23.32
N LYS A 277 -15.00 7.61 -23.96
CA LYS A 277 -15.60 7.57 -25.31
C LYS A 277 -17.09 7.91 -25.32
N LEU A 278 -17.85 7.38 -24.36
CA LEU A 278 -19.29 7.62 -24.24
C LEU A 278 -19.66 9.09 -24.04
N GLN A 279 -18.71 9.93 -23.61
CA GLN A 279 -18.96 11.33 -23.31
C GLN A 279 -18.50 12.32 -24.38
N LYS A 280 -17.71 11.87 -25.34
CA LYS A 280 -17.44 12.65 -26.57
C LYS A 280 -18.56 12.50 -27.59
N ALA A 281 -19.47 11.57 -27.34
CA ALA A 281 -20.62 11.27 -28.22
C ALA A 281 -21.92 11.97 -27.76
N ASN A 282 -21.95 12.57 -26.58
CA ASN A 282 -23.02 13.42 -26.06
C ASN A 282 -22.51 14.87 -25.90
#